data_4fbb5b359a52fc7abdc66825d0051503
#
_entry.id   4fbb5b359a52fc7abdc66825d0051503
#
_cell.length_a   1.000
_cell.length_b   1.000
_cell.length_c   1.000
_cell.angle_alpha   90.00
_cell.angle_beta   90.00
_cell.angle_gamma   90.00
#
_symmetry.space_group_name_H-M   'P 1'
#
loop_
_entity.id
_entity.type
_entity.pdbx_description
1 polymer ?
#
loop_
_entity_poly.entity_id
_entity_poly.type
_entity_poly.pdbx_seq_one_letter_code
_entity_poly.pdbx_strand_id
1 'polypeptide(L)'
;MTVFYPLFVKNKPAAIEVHSNFEDLQFTAAPKIDKILLALDFSVSDEKVMNQALRIGNKQATFLLTHVVESATVKYSGNETDDFEARNDLIQLEKYVDFLKAKGFDVTYELTFNNRVEAIKALIERESVDLLIVGSHGHSGLKDLVFGETVNKLRHVVKIPVLIAQ
;
A
#
# COMPACT_ATOMS: atom_id res chain seq x y z
N MET A 1 -6.51 37.43 49.22
CA MET A 1 -6.91 37.85 47.87
C MET A 1 -6.39 36.81 46.89
N THR A 2 -7.25 35.88 46.51
CA THR A 2 -6.86 34.70 45.70
C THR A 2 -7.17 35.04 44.23
N VAL A 3 -6.12 35.15 43.42
CA VAL A 3 -6.28 35.43 41.99
C VAL A 3 -6.52 34.12 41.26
N PHE A 4 -7.75 33.93 40.77
CA PHE A 4 -8.11 32.86 39.85
C PHE A 4 -7.54 33.18 38.47
N TYR A 5 -6.52 32.45 38.00
CA TYR A 5 -6.13 32.44 36.62
C TYR A 5 -7.11 31.56 35.81
N PRO A 6 -7.73 32.04 34.73
CA PRO A 6 -8.59 31.20 33.92
C PRO A 6 -7.74 30.21 33.13
N LEU A 7 -7.92 28.95 33.44
CA LEU A 7 -7.29 27.77 32.79
C LEU A 7 -7.91 27.43 31.41
N PHE A 8 -8.49 28.40 30.72
CA PHE A 8 -8.97 28.18 29.36
C PHE A 8 -7.97 28.77 28.35
N VAL A 9 -6.94 28.01 28.03
CA VAL A 9 -6.24 28.20 26.76
C VAL A 9 -7.22 27.80 25.66
N LYS A 10 -7.89 28.78 25.04
CA LYS A 10 -8.59 28.54 23.78
C LYS A 10 -7.54 28.18 22.74
N ASN A 11 -7.34 26.90 22.51
CA ASN A 11 -6.73 26.45 21.28
C ASN A 11 -7.62 26.92 20.14
N LYS A 12 -7.24 28.01 19.50
CA LYS A 12 -7.87 28.39 18.22
C LYS A 12 -7.57 27.21 17.28
N PRO A 13 -8.58 26.57 16.68
CA PRO A 13 -8.31 25.59 15.64
C PRO A 13 -7.48 26.31 14.58
N ALA A 14 -6.42 25.64 14.10
CA ALA A 14 -5.65 26.14 12.99
C ALA A 14 -6.62 26.50 11.86
N ALA A 15 -6.53 27.72 11.35
CA ALA A 15 -7.38 28.15 10.25
C ALA A 15 -7.08 27.20 9.07
N ILE A 16 -8.10 26.48 8.63
CA ILE A 16 -8.01 25.69 7.40
C ILE A 16 -7.97 26.74 6.28
N GLU A 17 -6.86 26.80 5.55
CA GLU A 17 -6.81 27.60 4.32
C GLU A 17 -7.78 26.97 3.31
N VAL A 18 -8.86 27.67 3.05
CA VAL A 18 -9.83 27.30 2.00
C VAL A 18 -9.54 28.21 0.81
N HIS A 19 -9.34 27.61 -0.35
CA HIS A 19 -9.23 28.39 -1.58
C HIS A 19 -10.51 29.20 -1.79
N SER A 20 -10.39 30.53 -1.89
CA SER A 20 -11.54 31.41 -2.04
C SER A 20 -12.20 31.33 -3.42
N ASN A 21 -11.41 30.96 -4.46
CA ASN A 21 -11.88 30.89 -5.84
C ASN A 21 -11.32 29.64 -6.53
N PHE A 22 -12.11 29.07 -7.43
CA PHE A 22 -11.69 27.94 -8.27
C PHE A 22 -10.50 28.30 -9.18
N GLU A 23 -10.42 29.57 -9.59
CA GLU A 23 -9.36 30.10 -10.45
C GLU A 23 -7.98 30.11 -9.78
N ASP A 24 -7.93 30.07 -8.44
CA ASP A 24 -6.68 29.96 -7.68
C ASP A 24 -6.09 28.54 -7.70
N LEU A 25 -6.85 27.54 -8.18
CA LEU A 25 -6.42 26.16 -8.24
C LEU A 25 -5.59 25.92 -9.50
N GLN A 26 -4.39 25.38 -9.30
CA GLN A 26 -3.52 24.98 -10.41
C GLN A 26 -3.69 23.49 -10.68
N PHE A 27 -4.24 23.15 -11.83
CA PHE A 27 -4.34 21.77 -12.29
C PHE A 27 -3.15 21.45 -13.19
N THR A 28 -2.33 20.52 -12.76
CA THR A 28 -1.32 19.92 -13.63
C THR A 28 -1.94 18.75 -14.38
N ALA A 29 -1.48 18.49 -15.61
CA ALA A 29 -1.88 17.28 -16.33
C ALA A 29 -1.60 16.07 -15.42
N ALA A 30 -2.57 15.17 -15.32
CA ALA A 30 -2.41 13.96 -14.53
C ALA A 30 -1.18 13.18 -15.02
N PRO A 31 -0.23 12.84 -14.14
CA PRO A 31 0.90 12.01 -14.53
C PRO A 31 0.36 10.68 -15.05
N LYS A 32 1.01 10.17 -16.09
CA LYS A 32 0.69 8.84 -16.62
C LYS A 32 1.01 7.79 -15.55
N ILE A 33 0.13 6.83 -15.38
CA ILE A 33 0.37 5.68 -14.50
C ILE A 33 1.01 4.59 -15.37
N ASP A 34 2.31 4.44 -15.26
CA ASP A 34 3.10 3.47 -16.03
C ASP A 34 3.48 2.24 -15.20
N LYS A 35 3.67 2.39 -13.87
CA LYS A 35 3.98 1.29 -12.97
C LYS A 35 3.04 1.24 -11.77
N ILE A 36 2.36 0.11 -11.60
CA ILE A 36 1.36 -0.12 -10.54
C ILE A 36 1.87 -1.23 -9.62
N LEU A 37 2.02 -0.92 -8.32
CA LEU A 37 2.38 -1.90 -7.30
C LEU A 37 1.13 -2.52 -6.69
N LEU A 38 1.06 -3.84 -6.68
CA LEU A 38 0.04 -4.63 -5.99
C LEU A 38 0.66 -5.27 -4.75
N ALA A 39 0.27 -4.82 -3.56
CA ALA A 39 0.69 -5.43 -2.31
C ALA A 39 -0.34 -6.48 -1.89
N LEU A 40 0.08 -7.75 -1.92
CA LEU A 40 -0.74 -8.93 -1.69
C LEU A 40 -0.38 -9.57 -0.35
N ASP A 41 -1.35 -10.16 0.33
CA ASP A 41 -1.14 -10.86 1.60
C ASP A 41 -1.74 -12.28 1.62
N PHE A 42 -2.15 -12.78 0.44
CA PHE A 42 -2.78 -14.07 0.21
C PHE A 42 -4.09 -14.27 0.98
N SER A 43 -4.77 -13.18 1.32
CA SER A 43 -6.10 -13.19 1.90
C SER A 43 -7.20 -13.02 0.83
N VAL A 44 -8.45 -13.11 1.28
CA VAL A 44 -9.62 -12.83 0.42
C VAL A 44 -9.64 -11.40 -0.13
N SER A 45 -8.88 -10.49 0.47
CA SER A 45 -8.76 -9.11 -0.02
C SER A 45 -8.01 -9.03 -1.35
N ASP A 46 -7.15 -10.00 -1.66
CA ASP A 46 -6.38 -10.02 -2.91
C ASP A 46 -7.27 -10.11 -4.15
N GLU A 47 -8.42 -10.80 -4.06
CA GLU A 47 -9.39 -10.80 -5.14
C GLU A 47 -9.82 -9.37 -5.52
N LYS A 48 -10.06 -8.53 -4.50
CA LYS A 48 -10.44 -7.13 -4.70
C LYS A 48 -9.29 -6.30 -5.27
N VAL A 49 -8.06 -6.52 -4.78
CA VAL A 49 -6.85 -5.89 -5.32
C VAL A 49 -6.69 -6.22 -6.80
N MET A 50 -6.79 -7.50 -7.17
CA MET A 50 -6.68 -7.96 -8.54
C MET A 50 -7.78 -7.40 -9.44
N ASN A 51 -9.03 -7.34 -8.95
CA ASN A 51 -10.13 -6.75 -9.68
C ASN A 51 -9.92 -5.24 -9.93
N GLN A 52 -9.37 -4.50 -8.97
CA GLN A 52 -9.03 -3.09 -9.18
C GLN A 52 -7.85 -2.93 -10.16
N ALA A 53 -6.85 -3.79 -10.08
CA ALA A 53 -5.75 -3.82 -11.04
C ALA A 53 -6.26 -3.99 -12.47
N LEU A 54 -7.17 -4.94 -12.71
CA LEU A 54 -7.77 -5.17 -14.02
C LEU A 54 -8.62 -3.99 -14.53
N ARG A 55 -9.25 -3.23 -13.63
CA ARG A 55 -10.06 -2.06 -13.99
C ARG A 55 -9.23 -0.85 -14.38
N ILE A 56 -8.12 -0.62 -13.68
CA ILE A 56 -7.27 0.57 -13.81
C ILE A 56 -6.15 0.34 -14.80
N GLY A 57 -5.63 -0.88 -14.84
CA GLY A 57 -4.51 -1.25 -15.69
C GLY A 57 -4.85 -1.04 -17.15
N ASN A 58 -4.04 -0.24 -17.83
CA ASN A 58 -4.00 -0.23 -19.27
C ASN A 58 -2.87 -1.16 -19.77
N LYS A 59 -2.93 -1.59 -21.01
CA LYS A 59 -1.93 -2.52 -21.57
C LYS A 59 -0.50 -1.94 -21.69
N GLN A 60 -0.33 -0.68 -21.37
CA GLN A 60 0.97 -0.01 -21.36
C GLN A 60 1.57 0.09 -19.95
N ALA A 61 0.76 -0.16 -18.92
CA ALA A 61 1.24 -0.16 -17.54
C ALA A 61 1.86 -1.52 -17.19
N THR A 62 2.97 -1.48 -16.46
CA THR A 62 3.59 -2.64 -15.85
C THR A 62 3.03 -2.84 -14.44
N PHE A 63 2.64 -4.06 -14.12
CA PHE A 63 2.32 -4.44 -12.75
C PHE A 63 3.56 -4.99 -12.04
N LEU A 64 3.80 -4.49 -10.84
CA LEU A 64 4.77 -5.06 -9.90
C LEU A 64 3.98 -5.67 -8.74
N LEU A 65 4.09 -6.97 -8.54
CA LEU A 65 3.45 -7.68 -7.45
C LEU A 65 4.44 -7.88 -6.31
N THR A 66 3.99 -7.68 -5.08
CA THR A 66 4.81 -7.99 -3.91
C THR A 66 4.00 -8.64 -2.80
N HIS A 67 4.64 -9.58 -2.13
CA HIS A 67 4.25 -10.07 -0.80
C HIS A 67 5.39 -9.77 0.18
N VAL A 68 5.04 -9.43 1.41
CA VAL A 68 6.02 -9.15 2.47
C VAL A 68 5.99 -10.25 3.50
N VAL A 69 7.04 -11.05 3.55
CA VAL A 69 7.24 -12.10 4.55
C VAL A 69 7.65 -11.47 5.87
N GLU A 70 6.79 -11.55 6.87
CA GLU A 70 7.06 -11.10 8.24
C GLU A 70 7.49 -12.26 9.12
N SER A 71 8.57 -12.97 8.80
CA SER A 71 9.04 -13.99 9.71
C SER A 71 9.88 -13.38 10.83
N ALA A 72 9.47 -13.67 12.07
CA ALA A 72 10.25 -13.30 13.25
C ALA A 72 11.61 -14.06 13.30
N THR A 73 11.74 -15.11 12.53
CA THR A 73 12.88 -16.05 12.49
C THR A 73 14.01 -15.56 11.60
N VAL A 74 13.74 -14.75 10.57
CA VAL A 74 14.78 -14.18 9.68
C VAL A 74 15.83 -13.38 10.47
N LYS A 75 15.47 -12.87 11.65
CA LYS A 75 16.40 -12.14 12.51
C LYS A 75 17.35 -13.01 13.35
N TYR A 76 17.05 -14.31 13.56
CA TYR A 76 17.74 -15.08 14.60
C TYR A 76 18.23 -16.47 14.20
N SER A 77 17.84 -17.02 13.07
CA SER A 77 18.20 -18.40 12.71
C SER A 77 18.21 -18.56 11.20
N GLY A 78 19.38 -18.69 10.61
CA GLY A 78 19.54 -19.07 9.20
C GLY A 78 19.22 -20.55 9.01
N ASN A 79 17.97 -20.97 9.16
CA ASN A 79 17.53 -22.35 9.09
C ASN A 79 16.47 -22.61 8.01
N GLU A 80 16.44 -23.84 7.54
CA GLU A 80 15.62 -24.39 6.44
C GLU A 80 14.11 -24.10 6.49
N THR A 81 13.54 -23.70 7.64
CA THR A 81 12.12 -23.35 7.79
C THR A 81 11.76 -22.03 7.11
N ASP A 82 12.67 -21.06 7.11
CA ASP A 82 12.44 -19.76 6.45
C ASP A 82 12.42 -19.91 4.93
N ASP A 83 13.23 -20.83 4.40
CA ASP A 83 13.23 -21.15 2.98
C ASP A 83 11.93 -21.81 2.51
N PHE A 84 11.26 -22.58 3.38
CA PHE A 84 10.03 -23.27 3.00
C PHE A 84 8.83 -22.31 2.93
N GLU A 85 8.68 -21.42 3.90
CA GLU A 85 7.63 -20.39 3.89
C GLU A 85 7.79 -19.46 2.70
N ALA A 86 8.99 -18.90 2.51
CA ALA A 86 9.30 -18.04 1.39
C ALA A 86 9.08 -18.71 0.03
N ARG A 87 9.37 -20.00 -0.10
CA ARG A 87 9.11 -20.77 -1.33
C ARG A 87 7.61 -20.93 -1.60
N ASN A 88 6.82 -21.20 -0.57
CA ASN A 88 5.36 -21.31 -0.71
C ASN A 88 4.76 -19.97 -1.10
N ASP A 89 5.20 -18.88 -0.47
CA ASP A 89 4.75 -17.52 -0.78
C ASP A 89 5.13 -17.12 -2.21
N LEU A 90 6.32 -17.48 -2.65
CA LEU A 90 6.76 -17.29 -4.02
C LEU A 90 5.86 -18.02 -5.03
N ILE A 91 5.55 -19.30 -4.78
CA ILE A 91 4.65 -20.10 -5.61
C ILE A 91 3.25 -19.49 -5.66
N GLN A 92 2.76 -18.93 -4.55
CA GLN A 92 1.47 -18.25 -4.52
C GLN A 92 1.52 -16.95 -5.33
N LEU A 93 2.58 -16.16 -5.17
CA LEU A 93 2.77 -14.91 -5.90
C LEU A 93 2.83 -15.16 -7.41
N GLU A 94 3.53 -16.21 -7.84
CA GLU A 94 3.62 -16.62 -9.25
C GLU A 94 2.27 -16.92 -9.88
N LYS A 95 1.31 -17.48 -9.15
CA LYS A 95 -0.06 -17.71 -9.66
C LYS A 95 -0.78 -16.41 -10.02
N TYR A 96 -0.62 -15.37 -9.22
CA TYR A 96 -1.17 -14.05 -9.52
C TYR A 96 -0.48 -13.42 -10.73
N VAL A 97 0.84 -13.61 -10.85
CA VAL A 97 1.63 -13.17 -12.00
C VAL A 97 1.13 -13.83 -13.28
N ASP A 98 1.00 -15.16 -13.27
CA ASP A 98 0.52 -15.93 -14.43
C ASP A 98 -0.89 -15.52 -14.83
N PHE A 99 -1.77 -15.28 -13.84
CA PHE A 99 -3.11 -14.80 -14.10
C PHE A 99 -3.12 -13.46 -14.84
N LEU A 100 -2.33 -12.49 -14.42
CA LEU A 100 -2.26 -11.17 -15.07
C LEU A 100 -1.56 -11.25 -16.44
N LYS A 101 -0.50 -12.05 -16.58
CA LYS A 101 0.17 -12.30 -17.85
C LYS A 101 -0.79 -12.94 -18.87
N ALA A 102 -1.62 -13.89 -18.44
CA ALA A 102 -2.66 -14.49 -19.29
C ALA A 102 -3.73 -13.48 -19.75
N LYS A 103 -3.91 -12.36 -19.02
CA LYS A 103 -4.76 -11.22 -19.44
C LYS A 103 -4.03 -10.23 -20.38
N GLY A 104 -2.74 -10.47 -20.65
CA GLY A 104 -1.95 -9.66 -21.57
C GLY A 104 -1.27 -8.44 -20.93
N PHE A 105 -1.08 -8.44 -19.61
CA PHE A 105 -0.33 -7.40 -18.90
C PHE A 105 1.15 -7.74 -18.80
N ASP A 106 1.99 -6.70 -18.78
CA ASP A 106 3.38 -6.81 -18.38
C ASP A 106 3.46 -6.87 -16.86
N VAL A 107 4.10 -7.93 -16.33
CA VAL A 107 4.09 -8.21 -14.90
C VAL A 107 5.46 -8.65 -14.42
N THR A 108 5.94 -7.95 -13.39
CA THR A 108 7.11 -8.33 -12.58
C THR A 108 6.68 -8.62 -11.15
N TYR A 109 7.51 -9.27 -10.37
CA TYR A 109 7.20 -9.56 -8.97
C TYR A 109 8.45 -9.64 -8.12
N GLU A 110 8.28 -9.38 -6.83
CA GLU A 110 9.33 -9.47 -5.84
C GLU A 110 8.75 -9.88 -4.48
N LEU A 111 9.37 -10.89 -3.88
CA LEU A 111 9.14 -11.22 -2.48
C LEU A 111 10.01 -10.33 -1.61
N THR A 112 9.40 -9.59 -0.70
CA THR A 112 10.11 -8.69 0.21
C THR A 112 10.05 -9.20 1.65
N PHE A 113 10.92 -8.70 2.51
CA PHE A 113 11.09 -9.17 3.88
C PHE A 113 11.08 -8.01 4.86
N ASN A 114 10.89 -8.29 6.13
CA ASN A 114 10.88 -7.35 7.24
C ASN A 114 9.53 -6.63 7.46
N ASN A 115 9.59 -5.38 7.91
CA ASN A 115 8.40 -4.59 8.19
C ASN A 115 7.66 -4.23 6.91
N ARG A 116 6.36 -4.55 6.83
CA ARG A 116 5.52 -4.32 5.64
C ARG A 116 5.59 -2.89 5.12
N VAL A 117 5.48 -1.90 6.02
CA VAL A 117 5.45 -0.49 5.62
C VAL A 117 6.77 -0.06 5.01
N GLU A 118 7.89 -0.42 5.66
CA GLU A 118 9.23 -0.07 5.19
C GLU A 118 9.57 -0.80 3.88
N ALA A 119 9.24 -2.07 3.77
CA ALA A 119 9.48 -2.87 2.57
C ALA A 119 8.72 -2.32 1.37
N ILE A 120 7.42 -2.05 1.52
CA ILE A 120 6.58 -1.48 0.45
C ILE A 120 7.06 -0.08 0.07
N LYS A 121 7.40 0.77 1.05
CA LYS A 121 7.94 2.11 0.79
C LYS A 121 9.25 2.06 0.01
N ALA A 122 10.20 1.24 0.44
CA ALA A 122 11.48 1.07 -0.24
C ALA A 122 11.29 0.56 -1.67
N LEU A 123 10.36 -0.36 -1.90
CA LEU A 123 10.02 -0.89 -3.22
C LEU A 123 9.44 0.21 -4.13
N ILE A 124 8.52 1.02 -3.61
CA ILE A 124 7.93 2.16 -4.33
C ILE A 124 9.02 3.13 -4.81
N GLU A 125 9.93 3.50 -3.91
CA GLU A 125 11.00 4.45 -4.21
C GLU A 125 12.01 3.88 -5.22
N ARG A 126 12.45 2.63 -5.01
CA ARG A 126 13.43 1.96 -5.88
C ARG A 126 12.90 1.74 -7.29
N GLU A 127 11.65 1.30 -7.40
CA GLU A 127 11.03 0.93 -8.67
C GLU A 127 10.30 2.07 -9.36
N SER A 128 10.27 3.27 -8.78
CA SER A 128 9.55 4.43 -9.31
C SER A 128 8.08 4.11 -9.60
N VAL A 129 7.39 3.58 -8.61
CA VAL A 129 5.96 3.21 -8.71
C VAL A 129 5.09 4.47 -8.73
N ASP A 130 4.08 4.48 -9.59
CA ASP A 130 3.15 5.61 -9.75
C ASP A 130 1.84 5.46 -8.96
N LEU A 131 1.44 4.21 -8.68
CA LEU A 131 0.22 3.89 -7.95
C LEU A 131 0.41 2.63 -7.10
N LEU A 132 0.01 2.69 -5.84
CA LEU A 132 -0.10 1.52 -4.97
C LEU A 132 -1.56 1.06 -4.89
N ILE A 133 -1.81 -0.24 -5.09
CA ILE A 133 -3.10 -0.88 -4.80
C ILE A 133 -2.89 -1.88 -3.66
N VAL A 134 -3.74 -1.79 -2.63
CA VAL A 134 -3.66 -2.60 -1.42
C VAL A 134 -5.05 -2.97 -0.92
N GLY A 135 -5.20 -4.15 -0.34
CA GLY A 135 -6.46 -4.57 0.30
C GLY A 135 -6.78 -3.74 1.56
N SER A 136 -8.05 -3.54 1.84
CA SER A 136 -8.49 -2.78 3.03
C SER A 136 -8.14 -3.48 4.34
N HIS A 137 -8.08 -4.82 4.34
CA HIS A 137 -7.81 -5.67 5.52
C HIS A 137 -6.89 -6.82 5.11
N GLY A 138 -5.99 -7.21 6.01
CA GLY A 138 -5.18 -8.42 5.90
C GLY A 138 -5.75 -9.56 6.73
N HIS A 139 -4.96 -10.62 6.95
CA HIS A 139 -5.33 -11.84 7.67
C HIS A 139 -5.87 -11.62 9.10
N SER A 140 -5.50 -10.53 9.76
CA SER A 140 -5.88 -10.21 11.15
C SER A 140 -6.99 -9.16 11.26
N GLY A 141 -7.84 -9.02 10.24
CA GLY A 141 -8.88 -8.00 10.17
C GLY A 141 -9.80 -7.97 11.38
N LEU A 142 -9.62 -6.99 12.26
CA LEU A 142 -10.62 -6.61 13.25
C LEU A 142 -11.74 -5.89 12.52
N LYS A 143 -12.97 -6.40 12.66
CA LYS A 143 -14.17 -5.93 11.93
C LYS A 143 -14.53 -4.46 12.18
N ASP A 144 -13.90 -3.82 13.16
CA ASP A 144 -14.24 -2.47 13.62
C ASP A 144 -13.25 -1.38 13.17
N LEU A 145 -12.14 -1.71 12.50
CA LEU A 145 -11.24 -0.73 11.93
C LEU A 145 -11.59 -0.50 10.46
N VAL A 146 -11.79 0.76 10.10
CA VAL A 146 -12.12 1.18 8.72
C VAL A 146 -11.04 0.75 7.72
N PHE A 147 -9.77 0.70 8.18
CA PHE A 147 -8.62 0.20 7.40
C PHE A 147 -7.63 -0.51 8.33
N GLY A 148 -6.95 -1.54 7.81
CA GLY A 148 -5.86 -2.23 8.52
C GLY A 148 -4.71 -1.29 8.89
N GLU A 149 -3.95 -1.68 9.92
CA GLU A 149 -2.83 -0.87 10.44
C GLU A 149 -1.79 -0.53 9.37
N THR A 150 -1.46 -1.50 8.51
CA THR A 150 -0.51 -1.33 7.40
C THR A 150 -0.98 -0.25 6.42
N VAL A 151 -2.25 -0.31 6.00
CA VAL A 151 -2.85 0.68 5.09
C VAL A 151 -2.87 2.06 5.71
N ASN A 152 -3.23 2.16 6.99
CA ASN A 152 -3.22 3.43 7.72
C ASN A 152 -1.82 4.05 7.77
N LYS A 153 -0.78 3.26 7.98
CA LYS A 153 0.61 3.76 7.97
C LYS A 153 1.08 4.12 6.56
N LEU A 154 0.85 3.25 5.57
CA LEU A 154 1.29 3.47 4.18
C LEU A 154 0.79 4.79 3.62
N ARG A 155 -0.50 5.11 3.75
CA ARG A 155 -1.08 6.35 3.22
C ARG A 155 -0.45 7.65 3.78
N HIS A 156 0.28 7.57 4.89
CA HIS A 156 0.97 8.71 5.48
C HIS A 156 2.46 8.80 5.12
N VAL A 157 3.07 7.69 4.71
CA VAL A 157 4.52 7.64 4.45
C VAL A 157 4.89 7.57 2.98
N VAL A 158 3.97 7.11 2.11
CA VAL A 158 4.19 7.10 0.66
C VAL A 158 3.71 8.41 0.02
N LYS A 159 4.38 8.85 -1.04
CA LYS A 159 4.09 10.12 -1.73
C LYS A 159 3.30 9.92 -3.04
N ILE A 160 2.89 8.70 -3.31
CA ILE A 160 2.12 8.34 -4.50
C ILE A 160 0.66 8.07 -4.11
N PRO A 161 -0.29 8.11 -5.05
CA PRO A 161 -1.66 7.69 -4.82
C PRO A 161 -1.74 6.26 -4.27
N VAL A 162 -2.63 6.04 -3.31
CA VAL A 162 -2.92 4.72 -2.74
C VAL A 162 -4.39 4.40 -2.97
N LEU A 163 -4.65 3.36 -3.75
CA LEU A 163 -5.98 2.81 -3.93
C LEU A 163 -6.21 1.66 -2.95
N ILE A 164 -7.24 1.79 -2.14
CA ILE A 164 -7.63 0.78 -1.17
C ILE A 164 -8.79 -0.03 -1.75
N ALA A 165 -8.56 -1.30 -2.03
CA ALA A 165 -9.56 -2.22 -2.54
C ALA A 165 -10.47 -2.72 -1.40
N GLN A 166 -11.78 -2.49 -1.55
CA GLN A 166 -12.83 -2.86 -0.58
C GLN A 166 -13.82 -3.83 -1.20
#